data_ad6625da75766689b81fa301a1768450
#
_entry.id   ad6625da75766689b81fa301a1768450
#
_cell.length_a   1.000
_cell.length_b   1.000
_cell.length_c   1.000
_cell.angle_alpha   90.00
_cell.angle_beta   90.00
_cell.angle_gamma   90.00
#
_symmetry.space_group_name_H-M   'P 1'
#
loop_
_entity.id
_entity.type
_entity.pdbx_description
1 polymer ?
#
loop_
_entity_poly.entity_id
_entity_poly.type
_entity_poly.pdbx_seq_one_letter_code
_entity_poly.pdbx_strand_id
1 'polypeptide(L)'
;MRKLYLIGIGAGNPEYITVQAIKALNVVDVFFFMDKGDAKQELLNLRKEICERYIENHSYRVVEVADPVRDPTISDYTTRVESWHRHRALIYEEMIAQELEEDQCGAFLVWGDPSLYDSTLRIIEHIEARGALSFEFEIIPGITSIQALAARHKITLNGIGESVVITTGRQLSSGPGGIAERTLVMLDGQCSFNSLLGEDLDIFWGAYLGMDEEVLLSGKLSEVASMIETVRHEKRQKNGWIMDTYLLSKPNQAPQVRLPRTGNSGDSNDA
;
A
#
# COMPACT_ATOMS: atom_id res chain seq x y z
N MET A 1 16.23 -23.40 13.37
CA MET A 1 14.81 -23.37 12.86
C MET A 1 14.71 -22.19 11.90
N ARG A 2 14.05 -22.35 10.74
CA ARG A 2 13.86 -21.27 9.75
C ARG A 2 13.13 -20.09 10.35
N LYS A 3 13.54 -18.88 9.99
CA LYS A 3 12.85 -17.63 10.38
C LYS A 3 12.39 -16.87 9.15
N LEU A 4 11.16 -16.35 9.16
CA LEU A 4 10.60 -15.53 8.09
C LEU A 4 10.28 -14.12 8.59
N TYR A 5 10.63 -13.12 7.80
CA TYR A 5 10.22 -11.75 8.03
C TYR A 5 9.18 -11.30 6.99
N LEU A 6 8.08 -10.71 7.45
CA LEU A 6 7.14 -9.97 6.62
C LEU A 6 7.44 -8.48 6.81
N ILE A 7 8.20 -7.88 5.90
CA ILE A 7 8.75 -6.54 6.08
C ILE A 7 7.92 -5.53 5.29
N GLY A 8 7.22 -4.63 6.00
CA GLY A 8 6.59 -3.47 5.39
C GLY A 8 7.65 -2.48 4.88
N ILE A 9 7.66 -2.23 3.57
CA ILE A 9 8.67 -1.39 2.92
C ILE A 9 8.21 0.03 2.61
N GLY A 10 7.01 0.41 3.05
CA GLY A 10 6.44 1.71 2.76
C GLY A 10 5.71 1.78 1.42
N ALA A 11 5.10 2.92 1.16
CA ALA A 11 4.30 3.18 -0.03
C ALA A 11 5.07 4.05 -1.03
N GLY A 12 5.92 3.46 -1.85
CA GLY A 12 6.54 4.09 -3.02
C GLY A 12 7.91 4.72 -2.82
N ASN A 13 8.09 5.58 -1.83
CA ASN A 13 9.40 6.18 -1.57
C ASN A 13 10.29 5.21 -0.76
N PRO A 14 11.52 4.89 -1.22
CA PRO A 14 12.46 4.07 -0.45
C PRO A 14 12.73 4.59 0.96
N GLU A 15 12.62 5.90 1.19
CA GLU A 15 12.81 6.51 2.51
C GLU A 15 11.61 6.33 3.47
N TYR A 16 10.49 5.78 2.99
CA TYR A 16 9.37 5.41 3.87
C TYR A 16 9.60 4.09 4.63
N ILE A 17 10.79 3.51 4.49
CA ILE A 17 11.20 2.34 5.26
C ILE A 17 11.46 2.70 6.72
N THR A 18 11.11 1.81 7.64
CA THR A 18 11.40 2.00 9.07
C THR A 18 12.82 1.55 9.42
N VAL A 19 13.41 2.12 10.48
CA VAL A 19 14.72 1.66 10.99
C VAL A 19 14.67 0.19 11.41
N GLN A 20 13.52 -0.30 11.91
CA GLN A 20 13.33 -1.71 12.23
C GLN A 20 13.41 -2.58 10.97
N ALA A 21 12.77 -2.14 9.89
CA ALA A 21 12.84 -2.83 8.61
C ALA A 21 14.28 -2.89 8.06
N ILE A 22 15.04 -1.78 8.14
CA ILE A 22 16.44 -1.77 7.72
C ILE A 22 17.26 -2.79 8.52
N LYS A 23 17.07 -2.86 9.84
CA LYS A 23 17.76 -3.86 10.68
C LYS A 23 17.37 -5.28 10.30
N ALA A 24 16.09 -5.52 10.00
CA ALA A 24 15.61 -6.83 9.56
C ALA A 24 16.19 -7.22 8.19
N LEU A 25 16.26 -6.28 7.23
CA LEU A 25 16.87 -6.52 5.92
C LEU A 25 18.33 -7.04 6.04
N ASN A 26 19.09 -6.52 6.99
CA ASN A 26 20.52 -6.85 7.16
C ASN A 26 20.80 -8.20 7.83
N VAL A 27 19.77 -8.94 8.24
CA VAL A 27 19.91 -10.32 8.78
C VAL A 27 19.25 -11.37 7.88
N VAL A 28 18.74 -10.98 6.71
CA VAL A 28 18.07 -11.86 5.76
C VAL A 28 19.08 -12.52 4.83
N ASP A 29 18.98 -13.85 4.71
CA ASP A 29 19.78 -14.65 3.78
C ASP A 29 19.10 -14.81 2.42
N VAL A 30 17.73 -14.87 2.39
CA VAL A 30 16.95 -15.13 1.18
C VAL A 30 15.73 -14.19 1.10
N PHE A 31 15.65 -13.41 0.03
CA PHE A 31 14.48 -12.60 -0.29
C PHE A 31 13.59 -13.32 -1.31
N PHE A 32 12.30 -13.40 -1.02
CA PHE A 32 11.29 -14.00 -1.88
C PHE A 32 10.48 -12.91 -2.61
N PHE A 33 10.65 -12.81 -3.92
CA PHE A 33 9.95 -11.84 -4.75
C PHE A 33 8.92 -12.54 -5.65
N MET A 34 7.66 -12.10 -5.51
CA MET A 34 6.61 -12.57 -6.40
C MET A 34 6.56 -11.70 -7.65
N ASP A 35 6.89 -12.27 -8.79
CA ASP A 35 6.78 -11.61 -10.09
C ASP A 35 5.31 -11.56 -10.52
N LYS A 36 4.79 -10.37 -10.72
CA LYS A 36 3.42 -10.08 -11.15
C LYS A 36 3.32 -9.70 -12.63
N GLY A 37 4.36 -9.96 -13.38
CA GLY A 37 4.49 -9.66 -14.81
C GLY A 37 4.91 -8.22 -15.12
N ASP A 38 5.17 -7.95 -16.40
CA ASP A 38 5.79 -6.71 -16.90
C ASP A 38 5.09 -5.44 -16.46
N ALA A 39 3.76 -5.44 -16.35
CA ALA A 39 2.98 -4.28 -15.92
C ALA A 39 3.27 -3.81 -14.51
N LYS A 40 4.00 -4.59 -13.69
CA LYS A 40 4.34 -4.28 -12.30
C LYS A 40 5.83 -4.37 -12.01
N GLN A 41 6.64 -4.29 -13.05
CA GLN A 41 8.11 -4.32 -12.94
C GLN A 41 8.66 -3.22 -12.02
N GLU A 42 8.04 -2.04 -12.00
CA GLU A 42 8.42 -0.94 -11.11
C GLU A 42 8.34 -1.33 -9.63
N LEU A 43 7.33 -2.14 -9.25
CA LEU A 43 7.19 -2.63 -7.87
C LEU A 43 8.29 -3.65 -7.51
N LEU A 44 8.76 -4.40 -8.47
CA LEU A 44 9.90 -5.31 -8.29
C LEU A 44 11.21 -4.50 -8.18
N ASN A 45 11.38 -3.51 -9.05
CA ASN A 45 12.55 -2.63 -9.05
C ASN A 45 12.70 -1.87 -7.73
N LEU A 46 11.59 -1.35 -7.16
CA LEU A 46 11.62 -0.71 -5.84
C LEU A 46 12.12 -1.66 -4.73
N ARG A 47 11.72 -2.93 -4.76
CA ARG A 47 12.21 -3.91 -3.79
C ARG A 47 13.72 -4.13 -3.93
N LYS A 48 14.20 -4.23 -5.17
CA LYS A 48 15.63 -4.35 -5.47
C LYS A 48 16.40 -3.11 -5.01
N GLU A 49 15.89 -1.90 -5.32
CA GLU A 49 16.48 -0.64 -4.88
C GLU A 49 16.58 -0.54 -3.35
N ILE A 50 15.53 -0.93 -2.62
CA ILE A 50 15.56 -0.95 -1.16
C ILE A 50 16.63 -1.89 -0.64
N CYS A 51 16.76 -3.10 -1.21
CA CYS A 51 17.82 -4.02 -0.83
C CYS A 51 19.21 -3.43 -1.12
N GLU A 52 19.42 -2.89 -2.31
CA GLU A 52 20.70 -2.28 -2.72
C GLU A 52 21.08 -1.09 -1.85
N ARG A 53 20.09 -0.27 -1.44
CA ARG A 53 20.34 0.96 -0.67
C ARG A 53 20.59 0.73 0.80
N TYR A 54 19.97 -0.29 1.40
CA TYR A 54 19.95 -0.44 2.87
C TYR A 54 20.63 -1.70 3.40
N ILE A 55 21.01 -2.64 2.54
CA ILE A 55 21.73 -3.84 2.96
C ILE A 55 23.23 -3.60 2.80
N GLU A 56 23.95 -3.71 3.91
CA GLU A 56 25.41 -3.48 3.95
C GLU A 56 26.19 -4.69 3.40
N ASN A 57 25.73 -5.90 3.70
CA ASN A 57 26.37 -7.14 3.24
C ASN A 57 25.53 -7.80 2.14
N HIS A 58 25.98 -7.73 0.90
CA HIS A 58 25.30 -8.24 -0.29
C HIS A 58 25.47 -9.76 -0.51
N SER A 59 25.65 -10.56 0.54
CA SER A 59 25.71 -12.02 0.44
C SER A 59 24.33 -12.71 0.36
N TYR A 60 23.23 -11.95 0.42
CA TYR A 60 21.87 -12.47 0.30
C TYR A 60 21.55 -13.00 -1.11
N ARG A 61 20.58 -13.90 -1.17
CA ARG A 61 20.02 -14.40 -2.43
C ARG A 61 18.61 -13.84 -2.67
N VAL A 62 18.24 -13.70 -3.93
CA VAL A 62 16.86 -13.34 -4.34
C VAL A 62 16.27 -14.52 -5.11
N VAL A 63 15.11 -14.97 -4.68
CA VAL A 63 14.32 -16.01 -5.33
C VAL A 63 13.08 -15.36 -5.95
N GLU A 64 13.00 -15.35 -7.26
CA GLU A 64 11.86 -14.80 -8.01
C GLU A 64 10.95 -15.93 -8.46
N VAL A 65 9.65 -15.83 -8.16
CA VAL A 65 8.65 -16.82 -8.53
C VAL A 65 7.44 -16.13 -9.15
N ALA A 66 6.92 -16.70 -10.22
CA ALA A 66 5.72 -16.18 -10.88
C ALA A 66 4.49 -16.23 -9.95
N ASP A 67 3.78 -15.11 -9.83
CA ASP A 67 2.52 -15.05 -9.07
C ASP A 67 1.40 -15.78 -9.84
N PRO A 68 0.70 -16.75 -9.25
CA PRO A 68 -0.35 -17.49 -9.95
C PRO A 68 -1.51 -16.56 -10.31
N VAL A 69 -2.05 -16.76 -11.50
CA VAL A 69 -3.21 -16.00 -11.98
C VAL A 69 -4.46 -16.45 -11.22
N ARG A 70 -5.31 -15.49 -10.85
CA ARG A 70 -6.62 -15.80 -10.27
C ARG A 70 -7.51 -16.46 -11.30
N ASP A 71 -8.16 -17.58 -10.94
CA ASP A 71 -9.05 -18.31 -11.83
C ASP A 71 -10.29 -17.45 -12.19
N PRO A 72 -10.43 -17.03 -13.46
CA PRO A 72 -11.57 -16.20 -13.89
C PRO A 72 -12.88 -16.98 -13.95
N THR A 73 -12.85 -18.30 -13.94
CA THR A 73 -14.06 -19.16 -14.02
C THR A 73 -14.85 -19.18 -12.71
N ILE A 74 -14.20 -18.86 -11.60
CA ILE A 74 -14.85 -18.76 -10.28
C ILE A 74 -15.58 -17.40 -10.22
N SER A 75 -16.91 -17.44 -10.29
CA SER A 75 -17.76 -16.23 -10.32
C SER A 75 -17.78 -15.51 -8.97
N ASP A 76 -17.89 -16.25 -7.86
CA ASP A 76 -17.87 -15.67 -6.53
C ASP A 76 -16.51 -15.10 -6.18
N TYR A 77 -16.48 -13.80 -5.85
CA TYR A 77 -15.22 -13.10 -5.58
C TYR A 77 -14.48 -13.64 -4.37
N THR A 78 -15.19 -13.92 -3.28
CA THR A 78 -14.57 -14.40 -2.03
C THR A 78 -13.96 -15.77 -2.24
N THR A 79 -14.70 -16.69 -2.83
CA THR A 79 -14.24 -18.05 -3.18
C THR A 79 -13.03 -18.01 -4.12
N ARG A 80 -13.05 -17.11 -5.12
CA ARG A 80 -11.93 -16.93 -6.06
C ARG A 80 -10.67 -16.46 -5.36
N VAL A 81 -10.81 -15.50 -4.43
CA VAL A 81 -9.67 -14.98 -3.65
C VAL A 81 -9.12 -16.05 -2.70
N GLU A 82 -9.99 -16.77 -2.01
CA GLU A 82 -9.57 -17.88 -1.10
C GLU A 82 -8.87 -19.01 -1.84
N SER A 83 -9.38 -19.40 -3.02
CA SER A 83 -8.75 -20.40 -3.88
C SER A 83 -7.36 -19.95 -4.32
N TRP A 84 -7.22 -18.68 -4.70
CA TRP A 84 -5.94 -18.10 -5.08
C TRP A 84 -4.97 -18.01 -3.89
N HIS A 85 -5.42 -17.66 -2.67
CA HIS A 85 -4.59 -17.68 -1.47
C HIS A 85 -4.07 -19.09 -1.17
N ARG A 86 -4.93 -20.12 -1.27
CA ARG A 86 -4.50 -21.51 -1.08
C ARG A 86 -3.44 -21.94 -2.11
N HIS A 87 -3.62 -21.57 -3.37
CA HIS A 87 -2.63 -21.87 -4.40
C HIS A 87 -1.29 -21.15 -4.13
N ARG A 88 -1.33 -19.88 -3.75
CA ARG A 88 -0.13 -19.15 -3.35
C ARG A 88 0.55 -19.76 -2.12
N ALA A 89 -0.23 -20.24 -1.16
CA ALA A 89 0.34 -20.89 0.03
C ALA A 89 1.15 -22.14 -0.32
N LEU A 90 0.68 -22.95 -1.29
CA LEU A 90 1.45 -24.09 -1.79
C LEU A 90 2.77 -23.68 -2.44
N ILE A 91 2.73 -22.65 -3.29
CA ILE A 91 3.93 -22.11 -3.95
C ILE A 91 4.92 -21.57 -2.91
N TYR A 92 4.43 -20.80 -1.93
CA TYR A 92 5.29 -20.22 -0.88
C TYR A 92 5.89 -21.33 0.01
N GLU A 93 5.10 -22.32 0.39
CA GLU A 93 5.55 -23.45 1.20
C GLU A 93 6.68 -24.22 0.49
N GLU A 94 6.48 -24.54 -0.80
CA GLU A 94 7.48 -25.21 -1.62
C GLU A 94 8.76 -24.36 -1.76
N MET A 95 8.62 -23.09 -2.08
CA MET A 95 9.73 -22.15 -2.23
C MET A 95 10.53 -22.00 -0.93
N ILE A 96 9.86 -21.84 0.21
CA ILE A 96 10.52 -21.75 1.51
C ILE A 96 11.24 -23.07 1.84
N ALA A 97 10.61 -24.20 1.57
CA ALA A 97 11.19 -25.52 1.86
C ALA A 97 12.45 -25.79 1.01
N GLN A 98 12.47 -25.38 -0.25
CA GLN A 98 13.55 -25.61 -1.20
C GLN A 98 14.72 -24.61 -1.04
N GLU A 99 14.39 -23.33 -0.76
CA GLU A 99 15.35 -22.25 -0.85
C GLU A 99 15.85 -21.72 0.49
N LEU A 100 15.17 -22.05 1.60
CA LEU A 100 15.57 -21.61 2.94
C LEU A 100 16.01 -22.82 3.77
N GLU A 101 17.30 -22.86 4.08
CA GLU A 101 17.87 -23.89 4.95
C GLU A 101 17.46 -23.68 6.42
N GLU A 102 17.63 -24.72 7.26
CA GLU A 102 17.48 -24.53 8.69
C GLU A 102 18.49 -23.50 9.22
N ASP A 103 18.04 -22.69 10.17
CA ASP A 103 18.81 -21.58 10.77
C ASP A 103 19.07 -20.38 9.82
N GLN A 104 18.50 -20.37 8.64
CA GLN A 104 18.48 -19.19 7.77
C GLN A 104 17.24 -18.30 7.99
N CYS A 105 17.41 -17.02 7.62
CA CYS A 105 16.36 -16.00 7.63
C CYS A 105 15.87 -15.70 6.20
N GLY A 106 14.57 -15.91 5.94
CA GLY A 106 13.91 -15.48 4.71
C GLY A 106 13.08 -14.23 4.90
N ALA A 107 12.79 -13.49 3.82
CA ALA A 107 11.90 -12.34 3.90
C ALA A 107 11.02 -12.16 2.68
N PHE A 108 9.79 -11.68 2.95
CA PHE A 108 8.87 -11.10 1.97
C PHE A 108 8.80 -9.59 2.17
N LEU A 109 9.12 -8.81 1.13
CA LEU A 109 8.99 -7.36 1.13
C LEU A 109 7.57 -6.96 0.70
N VAL A 110 6.80 -6.42 1.64
CA VAL A 110 5.39 -6.10 1.49
C VAL A 110 5.23 -4.60 1.24
N TRP A 111 4.52 -4.23 0.17
CA TRP A 111 4.17 -2.84 -0.12
C TRP A 111 3.31 -2.24 0.99
N GLY A 112 3.69 -1.07 1.49
CA GLY A 112 3.02 -0.44 2.64
C GLY A 112 3.30 -1.19 3.92
N ASP A 113 2.26 -1.78 4.49
CA ASP A 113 2.27 -2.52 5.76
C ASP A 113 1.64 -3.92 5.59
N PRO A 114 2.22 -4.99 6.16
CA PRO A 114 1.68 -6.34 6.03
C PRO A 114 0.27 -6.55 6.60
N SER A 115 -0.18 -5.69 7.52
CA SER A 115 -1.49 -5.81 8.17
C SER A 115 -2.63 -5.16 7.38
N LEU A 116 -2.33 -4.31 6.36
CA LEU A 116 -3.35 -3.52 5.68
C LEU A 116 -3.48 -3.89 4.20
N TYR A 117 -4.58 -4.58 3.85
CA TYR A 117 -4.94 -4.99 2.48
C TYR A 117 -3.85 -5.75 1.71
N ASP A 118 -2.93 -6.39 2.41
CA ASP A 118 -1.98 -7.35 1.87
C ASP A 118 -2.44 -8.79 2.15
N SER A 119 -2.01 -9.73 1.33
CA SER A 119 -2.39 -11.14 1.46
C SER A 119 -1.27 -12.02 2.03
N THR A 120 -0.07 -11.51 2.20
CA THR A 120 1.09 -12.33 2.58
C THR A 120 0.90 -12.96 3.95
N LEU A 121 0.43 -12.20 4.95
CA LEU A 121 0.14 -12.74 6.28
C LEU A 121 -0.87 -13.90 6.23
N ARG A 122 -1.97 -13.75 5.51
CA ARG A 122 -2.98 -14.82 5.34
C ARG A 122 -2.41 -16.05 4.64
N ILE A 123 -1.48 -15.86 3.72
CA ILE A 123 -0.80 -16.97 3.04
C ILE A 123 0.09 -17.72 4.04
N ILE A 124 0.84 -17.00 4.88
CA ILE A 124 1.65 -17.60 5.95
C ILE A 124 0.77 -18.37 6.94
N GLU A 125 -0.37 -17.82 7.37
CA GLU A 125 -1.36 -18.52 8.22
C GLU A 125 -1.86 -19.83 7.58
N HIS A 126 -2.07 -19.84 6.25
CA HIS A 126 -2.44 -21.07 5.54
C HIS A 126 -1.32 -22.10 5.54
N ILE A 127 -0.06 -21.70 5.42
CA ILE A 127 1.10 -22.62 5.48
C ILE A 127 1.21 -23.22 6.90
N GLU A 128 1.13 -22.38 7.95
CA GLU A 128 1.15 -22.84 9.33
C GLU A 128 0.03 -23.86 9.62
N ALA A 129 -1.20 -23.56 9.18
CA ALA A 129 -2.35 -24.45 9.36
C ALA A 129 -2.19 -25.82 8.68
N ARG A 130 -1.37 -25.93 7.63
CA ARG A 130 -1.04 -27.18 6.96
C ARG A 130 -0.04 -28.03 7.76
N GLY A 131 0.84 -27.39 8.54
CA GLY A 131 1.80 -28.05 9.42
C GLY A 131 2.88 -28.88 8.71
N ALA A 132 3.06 -28.72 7.39
CA ALA A 132 4.05 -29.47 6.62
C ALA A 132 5.46 -28.84 6.70
N LEU A 133 5.55 -27.56 7.03
CA LEU A 133 6.80 -26.81 7.17
C LEU A 133 6.84 -26.11 8.54
N SER A 134 7.98 -26.23 9.23
CA SER A 134 8.20 -25.56 10.52
C SER A 134 9.09 -24.33 10.34
N PHE A 135 8.60 -23.18 10.82
CA PHE A 135 9.32 -21.90 10.81
C PHE A 135 8.74 -20.98 11.90
N GLU A 136 9.51 -19.97 12.29
CA GLU A 136 9.00 -18.83 13.04
C GLU A 136 8.83 -17.64 12.08
N PHE A 137 7.89 -16.75 12.34
CA PHE A 137 7.80 -15.51 11.55
C PHE A 137 7.62 -14.27 12.43
N GLU A 138 8.05 -13.15 11.89
CA GLU A 138 7.95 -11.83 12.50
C GLU A 138 7.43 -10.82 11.48
N ILE A 139 6.52 -9.94 11.94
CA ILE A 139 5.96 -8.88 11.12
C ILE A 139 6.64 -7.57 11.48
N ILE A 140 7.23 -6.91 10.49
CA ILE A 140 7.83 -5.59 10.63
C ILE A 140 6.89 -4.56 10.01
N PRO A 141 6.37 -3.59 10.78
CA PRO A 141 5.41 -2.63 10.27
C PRO A 141 6.02 -1.67 9.26
N GLY A 142 5.17 -1.14 8.37
CA GLY A 142 5.55 -0.18 7.34
C GLY A 142 4.61 1.02 7.24
N ILE A 143 5.07 2.10 6.61
CA ILE A 143 4.26 3.30 6.33
C ILE A 143 3.33 3.00 5.15
N THR A 144 2.02 3.11 5.37
CA THR A 144 1.03 2.84 4.31
C THR A 144 0.79 4.07 3.42
N SER A 145 0.09 3.86 2.31
CA SER A 145 -0.37 4.97 1.46
C SER A 145 -1.29 5.95 2.18
N ILE A 146 -1.92 5.56 3.28
CA ILE A 146 -2.76 6.43 4.12
C ILE A 146 -1.93 7.53 4.77
N GLN A 147 -0.82 7.16 5.43
CA GLN A 147 0.07 8.13 6.05
C GLN A 147 0.80 8.97 4.99
N ALA A 148 1.19 8.35 3.87
CA ALA A 148 1.79 9.05 2.75
C ALA A 148 0.83 10.11 2.18
N LEU A 149 -0.44 9.76 1.92
CA LEU A 149 -1.48 10.68 1.47
C LEU A 149 -1.62 11.89 2.40
N ALA A 150 -1.76 11.63 3.71
CA ALA A 150 -1.92 12.68 4.71
C ALA A 150 -0.72 13.63 4.75
N ALA A 151 0.49 13.10 4.71
CA ALA A 151 1.73 13.87 4.70
C ALA A 151 1.83 14.75 3.44
N ARG A 152 1.53 14.19 2.28
CA ARG A 152 1.63 14.88 0.99
C ARG A 152 0.58 15.99 0.85
N HIS A 153 -0.63 15.78 1.31
CA HIS A 153 -1.68 16.81 1.36
C HIS A 153 -1.56 17.75 2.56
N LYS A 154 -0.64 17.45 3.53
CA LYS A 154 -0.44 18.24 4.77
C LYS A 154 -1.72 18.34 5.61
N ILE A 155 -2.43 17.22 5.73
CA ILE A 155 -3.71 17.13 6.44
C ILE A 155 -3.63 16.14 7.60
N THR A 156 -4.55 16.26 8.54
CA THR A 156 -4.83 15.24 9.55
C THR A 156 -5.84 14.24 9.01
N LEU A 157 -5.69 12.96 9.36
CA LEU A 157 -6.64 11.92 8.96
C LEU A 157 -7.98 12.04 9.70
N ASN A 158 -7.96 12.51 10.94
CA ASN A 158 -9.14 12.63 11.81
C ASN A 158 -9.19 14.00 12.47
N GLY A 159 -10.37 14.43 12.88
CA GLY A 159 -10.58 15.50 13.84
C GLY A 159 -10.38 15.01 15.28
N ILE A 160 -10.49 15.93 16.25
CA ILE A 160 -10.31 15.61 17.68
C ILE A 160 -11.44 14.69 18.13
N GLY A 161 -11.11 13.47 18.55
CA GLY A 161 -12.09 12.48 19.03
C GLY A 161 -12.94 11.84 17.94
N GLU A 162 -12.66 12.09 16.67
CA GLU A 162 -13.41 11.54 15.55
C GLU A 162 -12.84 10.20 15.07
N SER A 163 -13.74 9.34 14.60
CA SER A 163 -13.38 8.08 13.98
C SER A 163 -12.99 8.28 12.50
N VAL A 164 -12.11 7.40 12.03
CA VAL A 164 -11.78 7.27 10.59
C VAL A 164 -12.17 5.88 10.14
N VAL A 165 -12.91 5.80 9.04
CA VAL A 165 -13.26 4.54 8.40
C VAL A 165 -12.28 4.28 7.27
N ILE A 166 -11.66 3.10 7.24
CA ILE A 166 -10.84 2.62 6.13
C ILE A 166 -11.65 1.57 5.39
N THR A 167 -11.83 1.77 4.07
CA THR A 167 -12.66 0.91 3.24
C THR A 167 -12.05 0.71 1.85
N THR A 168 -12.70 -0.10 1.02
CA THR A 168 -12.33 -0.29 -0.39
C THR A 168 -13.36 0.36 -1.30
N GLY A 169 -12.96 0.71 -2.54
CA GLY A 169 -13.89 1.25 -3.53
C GLY A 169 -15.13 0.37 -3.74
N ARG A 170 -14.96 -0.97 -3.71
CA ARG A 170 -16.10 -1.90 -3.80
C ARG A 170 -17.10 -1.73 -2.66
N GLN A 171 -16.61 -1.62 -1.43
CA GLN A 171 -17.48 -1.44 -0.26
C GLN A 171 -18.14 -0.06 -0.27
N LEU A 172 -17.43 0.96 -0.74
CA LEU A 172 -17.99 2.31 -0.91
C LEU A 172 -19.20 2.30 -1.86
N SER A 173 -19.11 1.56 -2.98
CA SER A 173 -20.20 1.47 -3.97
C SER A 173 -21.38 0.59 -3.53
N SER A 174 -21.16 -0.38 -2.64
CA SER A 174 -22.18 -1.39 -2.26
C SER A 174 -22.72 -1.22 -0.83
N GLY A 175 -22.18 -0.29 -0.06
CA GLY A 175 -22.54 -0.10 1.35
C GLY A 175 -23.93 0.53 1.51
N PRO A 176 -24.74 0.10 2.48
CA PRO A 176 -26.01 0.74 2.81
C PRO A 176 -25.76 2.08 3.50
N GLY A 177 -26.04 3.16 2.77
CA GLY A 177 -26.32 4.49 3.32
C GLY A 177 -25.16 5.27 3.94
N GLY A 178 -24.66 6.26 3.18
CA GLY A 178 -23.83 7.36 3.66
C GLY A 178 -22.38 6.98 4.03
N ILE A 179 -21.49 7.93 3.88
CA ILE A 179 -20.11 7.80 4.33
C ILE A 179 -19.95 8.32 5.76
N ALA A 180 -18.96 7.80 6.49
CA ALA A 180 -18.54 8.38 7.76
C ALA A 180 -18.01 9.80 7.56
N GLU A 181 -17.87 10.55 8.66
CA GLU A 181 -17.34 11.92 8.63
C GLU A 181 -15.99 12.00 7.90
N ARG A 182 -15.17 10.94 8.04
CA ARG A 182 -13.91 10.74 7.33
C ARG A 182 -13.79 9.30 6.86
N THR A 183 -13.64 9.13 5.56
CA THR A 183 -13.58 7.82 4.93
C THR A 183 -12.37 7.75 4.01
N LEU A 184 -11.43 6.88 4.37
CA LEU A 184 -10.27 6.54 3.54
C LEU A 184 -10.60 5.36 2.64
N VAL A 185 -10.39 5.55 1.35
CA VAL A 185 -10.70 4.54 0.35
C VAL A 185 -9.42 4.08 -0.35
N MET A 186 -9.23 2.77 -0.38
CA MET A 186 -8.13 2.09 -1.03
C MET A 186 -8.67 1.07 -2.03
N LEU A 187 -7.81 0.59 -2.92
CA LEU A 187 -8.15 -0.46 -3.90
C LEU A 187 -9.40 -0.14 -4.72
N ASP A 188 -9.55 1.13 -5.13
CA ASP A 188 -10.67 1.56 -5.96
C ASP A 188 -10.33 1.41 -7.45
N GLY A 189 -10.85 0.35 -8.06
CA GLY A 189 -10.68 0.08 -9.49
C GLY A 189 -11.53 0.94 -10.42
N GLN A 190 -12.58 1.64 -9.93
CA GLN A 190 -13.68 2.16 -10.73
C GLN A 190 -14.09 3.62 -10.43
N CYS A 191 -13.28 4.39 -9.69
CA CYS A 191 -13.63 5.73 -9.24
C CYS A 191 -14.98 5.74 -8.49
N SER A 192 -15.09 4.90 -7.47
CA SER A 192 -16.33 4.67 -6.71
C SER A 192 -16.87 5.94 -6.05
N PHE A 193 -16.02 6.97 -5.87
CA PHE A 193 -16.45 8.30 -5.40
C PHE A 193 -17.50 8.96 -6.31
N ASN A 194 -17.63 8.55 -7.57
CA ASN A 194 -18.64 9.09 -8.47
C ASN A 194 -20.08 8.83 -8.00
N SER A 195 -20.30 7.77 -7.23
CA SER A 195 -21.61 7.51 -6.62
C SER A 195 -22.02 8.57 -5.59
N LEU A 196 -21.09 9.42 -5.17
CA LEU A 196 -21.25 10.44 -4.12
C LEU A 196 -21.20 11.88 -4.65
N LEU A 197 -21.23 12.10 -5.97
CA LEU A 197 -21.15 13.44 -6.59
C LEU A 197 -22.28 14.39 -6.15
N GLY A 198 -23.40 13.85 -5.68
CA GLY A 198 -24.51 14.65 -5.14
C GLY A 198 -24.35 15.08 -3.70
N GLU A 199 -23.30 14.62 -3.01
CA GLU A 199 -23.03 14.95 -1.62
C GLU A 199 -22.02 16.10 -1.52
N ASP A 200 -22.14 16.94 -0.50
CA ASP A 200 -21.16 17.99 -0.22
C ASP A 200 -19.95 17.39 0.49
N LEU A 201 -18.94 16.98 -0.28
CA LEU A 201 -17.73 16.31 0.20
C LEU A 201 -16.48 16.99 -0.33
N ASP A 202 -15.46 17.02 0.49
CA ASP A 202 -14.10 17.26 0.05
C ASP A 202 -13.39 15.93 -0.22
N ILE A 203 -12.56 15.89 -1.27
CA ILE A 203 -11.69 14.75 -1.59
C ILE A 203 -10.24 15.16 -1.58
N PHE A 204 -9.38 14.31 -1.01
CA PHE A 204 -7.93 14.38 -1.08
C PHE A 204 -7.46 13.09 -1.74
N TRP A 205 -7.12 13.16 -3.01
CA TRP A 205 -6.74 12.01 -3.83
C TRP A 205 -5.25 12.03 -4.14
N GLY A 206 -4.62 10.85 -4.12
CA GLY A 206 -3.24 10.66 -4.50
C GLY A 206 -3.02 9.34 -5.23
N ALA A 207 -2.25 9.39 -6.30
CA ALA A 207 -1.80 8.21 -7.03
C ALA A 207 -0.28 8.14 -7.04
N TYR A 208 0.27 6.91 -7.07
CA TYR A 208 1.71 6.64 -7.03
C TYR A 208 2.43 7.35 -5.89
N LEU A 209 1.77 7.41 -4.72
CA LEU A 209 2.27 8.13 -3.56
C LEU A 209 3.71 7.74 -3.22
N GLY A 210 4.58 8.74 -3.14
CA GLY A 210 5.99 8.58 -2.85
C GLY A 210 6.87 8.16 -4.04
N MET A 211 6.31 7.91 -5.21
CA MET A 211 7.03 7.60 -6.45
C MET A 211 7.25 8.86 -7.28
N ASP A 212 8.12 8.79 -8.30
CA ASP A 212 8.40 9.92 -9.21
C ASP A 212 7.16 10.36 -10.01
N GLU A 213 6.25 9.43 -10.30
CA GLU A 213 4.99 9.69 -11.01
C GLU A 213 3.86 10.19 -10.12
N GLU A 214 4.15 10.52 -8.86
CA GLU A 214 3.14 10.98 -7.90
C GLU A 214 2.25 12.09 -8.47
N VAL A 215 0.95 11.94 -8.27
CA VAL A 215 -0.05 12.97 -8.57
C VAL A 215 -0.96 13.16 -7.37
N LEU A 216 -1.20 14.42 -7.02
CA LEU A 216 -2.08 14.83 -5.92
C LEU A 216 -3.16 15.76 -6.45
N LEU A 217 -4.42 15.48 -6.14
CA LEU A 217 -5.56 16.34 -6.43
C LEU A 217 -6.44 16.46 -5.17
N SER A 218 -6.95 17.67 -4.91
CA SER A 218 -7.87 17.88 -3.79
C SER A 218 -8.83 19.04 -4.07
N GLY A 219 -9.99 19.00 -3.45
CA GLY A 219 -11.02 20.03 -3.58
C GLY A 219 -12.41 19.46 -3.30
N LYS A 220 -13.44 20.22 -3.68
CA LYS A 220 -14.81 19.71 -3.66
C LYS A 220 -14.94 18.53 -4.62
N LEU A 221 -15.52 17.43 -4.15
CA LEU A 221 -15.68 16.24 -4.97
C LEU A 221 -16.37 16.54 -6.29
N SER A 222 -17.46 17.32 -6.27
CA SER A 222 -18.21 17.73 -7.47
C SER A 222 -17.39 18.54 -8.48
N GLU A 223 -16.32 19.21 -8.04
CA GLU A 223 -15.49 20.05 -8.90
C GLU A 223 -14.29 19.29 -9.49
N VAL A 224 -13.69 18.37 -8.70
CA VAL A 224 -12.42 17.72 -9.09
C VAL A 224 -12.58 16.29 -9.60
N ALA A 225 -13.72 15.65 -9.44
CA ALA A 225 -13.94 14.25 -9.80
C ALA A 225 -13.57 13.93 -11.26
N SER A 226 -14.04 14.73 -12.20
CA SER A 226 -13.76 14.55 -13.64
C SER A 226 -12.26 14.68 -13.96
N MET A 227 -11.56 15.59 -13.27
CA MET A 227 -10.10 15.74 -13.40
C MET A 227 -9.37 14.50 -12.87
N ILE A 228 -9.81 13.99 -11.71
CA ILE A 228 -9.23 12.76 -11.12
C ILE A 228 -9.42 11.59 -12.10
N GLU A 229 -10.60 11.40 -12.68
CA GLU A 229 -10.86 10.33 -13.66
C GLU A 229 -9.94 10.44 -14.88
N THR A 230 -9.82 11.65 -15.43
CA THR A 230 -8.95 11.90 -16.59
C THR A 230 -7.50 11.54 -16.29
N VAL A 231 -6.94 12.10 -15.23
CA VAL A 231 -5.55 11.84 -14.82
C VAL A 231 -5.33 10.37 -14.52
N ARG A 232 -6.28 9.73 -13.82
CA ARG A 232 -6.24 8.32 -13.49
C ARG A 232 -6.21 7.43 -14.75
N HIS A 233 -7.05 7.76 -15.74
CA HIS A 233 -7.10 7.04 -17.01
C HIS A 233 -5.77 7.17 -17.79
N GLU A 234 -5.26 8.40 -17.94
CA GLU A 234 -4.01 8.69 -18.64
C GLU A 234 -2.81 7.96 -18.01
N LYS A 235 -2.69 8.06 -16.68
CA LYS A 235 -1.61 7.41 -15.93
C LYS A 235 -1.69 5.89 -16.03
N ARG A 236 -2.90 5.31 -15.93
CA ARG A 236 -3.09 3.86 -16.09
C ARG A 236 -2.77 3.39 -17.50
N GLN A 237 -3.12 4.15 -18.54
CA GLN A 237 -2.75 3.82 -19.92
C GLN A 237 -1.24 3.87 -20.12
N LYS A 238 -0.57 4.90 -19.59
CA LYS A 238 0.87 5.07 -19.72
C LYS A 238 1.66 3.97 -19.02
N ASN A 239 1.29 3.64 -17.79
CA ASN A 239 2.09 2.76 -16.90
C ASN A 239 1.56 1.32 -16.86
N GLY A 240 0.40 1.01 -17.48
CA GLY A 240 -0.23 -0.31 -17.45
C GLY A 240 -0.96 -0.65 -16.14
N TRP A 241 -0.78 0.13 -15.08
CA TRP A 241 -1.39 -0.03 -13.77
C TRP A 241 -1.60 1.32 -13.09
N ILE A 242 -2.38 1.36 -12.02
CA ILE A 242 -2.46 2.51 -11.11
C ILE A 242 -2.70 2.03 -9.69
N MET A 243 -2.10 2.73 -8.73
CA MET A 243 -2.36 2.57 -7.31
C MET A 243 -2.70 3.94 -6.74
N ASP A 244 -3.94 4.09 -6.32
CA ASP A 244 -4.47 5.34 -5.78
C ASP A 244 -5.18 5.12 -4.44
N THR A 245 -5.18 6.16 -3.64
CA THR A 245 -5.81 6.22 -2.32
C THR A 245 -6.40 7.61 -2.14
N TYR A 246 -7.55 7.71 -1.51
CA TYR A 246 -8.15 9.02 -1.24
C TYR A 246 -8.89 9.07 0.10
N LEU A 247 -8.96 10.28 0.66
CA LEU A 247 -9.77 10.62 1.82
C LEU A 247 -10.99 11.41 1.34
N LEU A 248 -12.18 10.96 1.69
CA LEU A 248 -13.42 11.74 1.63
C LEU A 248 -13.71 12.33 3.01
N SER A 249 -14.08 13.61 3.04
CA SER A 249 -14.37 14.35 4.27
C SER A 249 -15.59 15.25 4.09
N LYS A 250 -16.47 15.30 5.09
CA LYS A 250 -17.55 16.28 5.12
C LYS A 250 -17.00 17.70 5.37
N PRO A 251 -17.63 18.77 4.80
CA PRO A 251 -17.06 20.13 4.80
C PRO A 251 -16.77 20.72 6.17
N ASN A 252 -17.62 20.45 7.15
CA ASN A 252 -17.47 20.99 8.52
C ASN A 252 -16.27 20.39 9.26
N GLN A 253 -15.59 19.46 8.63
CA GLN A 253 -14.46 18.70 9.18
C GLN A 253 -13.30 18.60 8.19
N ALA A 254 -13.30 19.45 7.15
CA ALA A 254 -12.21 19.51 6.21
C ALA A 254 -10.88 19.70 6.94
N PRO A 255 -9.84 18.92 6.62
CA PRO A 255 -8.52 19.09 7.21
C PRO A 255 -8.04 20.51 7.00
N GLN A 256 -7.62 21.19 8.07
CA GLN A 256 -7.08 22.53 7.92
C GLN A 256 -5.74 22.45 7.17
N VAL A 257 -5.75 22.86 5.90
CA VAL A 257 -4.52 23.05 5.12
C VAL A 257 -3.80 24.24 5.76
N ARG A 258 -2.67 24.00 6.40
CA ARG A 258 -1.79 25.09 6.84
C ARG A 258 -1.21 25.75 5.59
N LEU A 259 -1.79 26.89 5.19
CA LEU A 259 -1.17 27.75 4.20
C LEU A 259 0.24 28.14 4.70
N PRO A 260 1.24 28.18 3.83
CA PRO A 260 2.56 28.68 4.21
C PRO A 260 2.39 30.08 4.78
N ARG A 261 2.96 30.35 5.96
CA ARG A 261 3.03 31.69 6.50
C ARG A 261 3.82 32.51 5.49
N THR A 262 3.16 33.44 4.81
CA THR A 262 3.86 34.48 4.05
C THR A 262 4.69 35.23 5.06
N GLY A 263 6.00 35.09 4.96
CA GLY A 263 6.94 35.80 5.80
C GLY A 263 6.71 37.31 5.58
N ASN A 264 6.22 37.98 6.60
CA ASN A 264 6.17 39.41 6.65
C ASN A 264 7.59 39.88 6.99
N SER A 265 8.37 40.19 5.95
CA SER A 265 9.60 40.97 6.08
C SER A 265 9.18 42.39 6.39
N GLY A 266 8.92 42.65 7.66
CA GLY A 266 8.78 44.02 8.17
C GLY A 266 10.13 44.51 8.62
N ASP A 267 10.88 45.14 7.69
CA ASP A 267 11.88 46.12 8.04
C ASP A 267 11.19 47.25 8.81
N SER A 268 11.62 47.50 10.00
CA SER A 268 11.52 48.80 10.61
C SER A 268 12.85 49.14 11.28
N ASN A 269 13.71 49.86 10.52
CA ASN A 269 14.58 50.86 11.09
C ASN A 269 13.74 51.82 11.94
N ASP A 270 14.17 52.11 13.16
CA ASP A 270 14.41 53.47 13.61
C ASP A 270 14.73 53.50 15.10
N ALA A 271 15.81 54.25 15.37
CA ALA A 271 16.31 54.87 16.62
C ALA A 271 17.07 53.96 17.61
#